data_3945ad0a9c529d986f925e3c6cfc7bba
#
_entry.id   3945ad0a9c529d986f925e3c6cfc7bba
#
_cell.length_a   1.000
_cell.length_b   1.000
_cell.length_c   1.000
_cell.angle_alpha   90.00
_cell.angle_beta   90.00
_cell.angle_gamma   90.00
#
_symmetry.space_group_name_H-M   'P 1'
#
loop_
_entity.id
_entity.type
_entity.pdbx_description
1 polymer ?
#
loop_
_entity_poly.entity_id
_entity_poly.type
_entity_poly.pdbx_seq_one_letter_code
_entity_poly.pdbx_strand_id
1 'polypeptide(L)'
;MPARTFALHLSSPQLYSERTESVAQTIKHIAKSSLLPLSRRKLAAMLPNTQSALTRCSSLHSLEPYSPPAFAAKLPHPPTKRFALGILPTPIHPWKGLEEIISPPCAASPSPSAASPSPSAATVDLFIKRDDLSGVELSGNKVRKLEFLVADALEKGADALLSIGGIQSNHARAVAAAARAAGLECHLILRTRKGETGQDPGFAGNLLIERLLGAHIHLVSKEEYAAAGDGGFPLLQELGARLRTDGNIKSPYLIPLGGSNALGAWGYLEASREIIEQAPEAIRRGKEEEEKRRRRGGGEETAAVVAFATGSAGTAAGLALGLHLAGSRTLARAYCVCDDPRYFYDEIQKHVDELCGGGHGDGLPPPPCARDIISVVQARGSGYAISRPEELRFLRSVASSSGVLLDPVYTGKAAKAFFEEIAASGAEAKGGESDSKGGEYFDWRGKKVLFLHTGGIFGLYGAAEEVAASSGMVGVGVEAFRKSA
;
A
#
# COMPACT_ATOMS: atom_id res chain seq x y z
N MET A 1 54.03 -1.63 -13.35
CA MET A 1 53.42 -2.61 -12.42
C MET A 1 52.06 -2.93 -12.94
N PRO A 2 51.73 -4.21 -13.25
CA PRO A 2 50.48 -4.56 -13.93
C PRO A 2 49.29 -4.69 -12.91
N ALA A 3 48.16 -4.19 -13.35
CA ALA A 3 46.87 -4.32 -12.67
C ALA A 3 46.44 -5.80 -12.53
N ARG A 4 46.19 -6.26 -11.34
CA ARG A 4 45.59 -7.58 -11.09
C ARG A 4 44.07 -7.47 -11.19
N THR A 5 43.53 -8.09 -12.22
CA THR A 5 42.08 -8.32 -12.40
C THR A 5 41.63 -9.39 -11.39
N PHE A 6 40.81 -9.01 -10.44
CA PHE A 6 40.11 -9.97 -9.59
C PHE A 6 38.81 -10.40 -10.31
N ALA A 7 38.83 -11.60 -10.86
CA ALA A 7 37.63 -12.28 -11.32
C ALA A 7 36.93 -12.91 -10.11
N LEU A 8 35.77 -12.41 -9.75
CA LEU A 8 34.85 -13.04 -8.80
C LEU A 8 34.16 -14.23 -9.51
N HIS A 9 34.58 -15.43 -9.14
CA HIS A 9 33.84 -16.64 -9.48
C HIS A 9 32.49 -16.64 -8.75
N LEU A 10 31.41 -16.45 -9.50
CA LEU A 10 30.06 -16.68 -9.03
C LEU A 10 29.89 -18.19 -8.75
N SER A 11 29.61 -18.49 -7.49
CA SER A 11 29.36 -19.82 -6.97
C SER A 11 28.17 -20.49 -7.68
N SER A 12 28.36 -21.73 -8.07
CA SER A 12 27.44 -22.58 -8.85
C SER A 12 26.09 -22.82 -8.14
N PRO A 13 25.02 -23.12 -8.91
CA PRO A 13 23.69 -23.49 -8.37
C PRO A 13 23.69 -24.70 -7.42
N GLN A 14 24.73 -25.51 -7.43
CA GLN A 14 24.90 -26.67 -6.56
C GLN A 14 25.02 -26.34 -5.06
N LEU A 15 25.69 -25.26 -4.68
CA LEU A 15 25.82 -24.86 -3.28
C LEU A 15 24.49 -24.38 -2.65
N TYR A 16 23.54 -23.95 -3.45
CA TYR A 16 22.21 -23.56 -2.98
C TYR A 16 21.30 -24.78 -2.76
N SER A 17 21.45 -25.81 -3.58
CA SER A 17 20.75 -27.09 -3.43
C SER A 17 21.17 -27.82 -2.14
N GLU A 18 22.46 -27.85 -1.83
CA GLU A 18 22.97 -28.51 -0.62
C GLU A 18 22.53 -27.82 0.68
N ARG A 19 22.37 -26.50 0.70
CA ARG A 19 21.85 -25.78 1.89
C ARG A 19 20.35 -26.02 2.10
N THR A 20 19.57 -26.10 1.06
CA THR A 20 18.12 -26.41 1.17
C THR A 20 17.87 -27.84 1.58
N GLU A 21 18.69 -28.79 1.13
CA GLU A 21 18.65 -30.18 1.61
C GLU A 21 19.08 -30.30 3.08
N SER A 22 20.09 -29.56 3.53
CA SER A 22 20.53 -29.51 4.91
C SER A 22 19.46 -28.99 5.87
N VAL A 23 18.74 -27.92 5.50
CA VAL A 23 17.61 -27.39 6.29
C VAL A 23 16.45 -28.39 6.32
N ALA A 24 16.13 -29.04 5.20
CA ALA A 24 15.10 -30.06 5.14
C ALA A 24 15.47 -31.30 5.98
N GLN A 25 16.75 -31.70 6.00
CA GLN A 25 17.25 -32.79 6.83
C GLN A 25 17.25 -32.43 8.32
N THR A 26 17.59 -31.18 8.68
CA THR A 26 17.53 -30.69 10.05
C THR A 26 16.09 -30.66 10.56
N ILE A 27 15.14 -30.22 9.75
CA ILE A 27 13.70 -30.24 10.09
C ILE A 27 13.19 -31.69 10.23
N LYS A 28 13.64 -32.62 9.39
CA LYS A 28 13.31 -34.05 9.52
C LYS A 28 13.93 -34.68 10.79
N HIS A 29 15.08 -34.21 11.23
CA HIS A 29 15.73 -34.68 12.45
C HIS A 29 15.01 -34.14 13.69
N ILE A 30 14.61 -32.87 13.72
CA ILE A 30 13.81 -32.28 14.79
C ILE A 30 12.43 -32.93 14.88
N ALA A 31 11.80 -33.26 13.74
CA ALA A 31 10.52 -33.98 13.72
C ALA A 31 10.62 -35.46 14.22
N LYS A 32 11.80 -36.06 14.19
CA LYS A 32 12.05 -37.38 14.74
C LYS A 32 12.36 -37.40 16.23
N SER A 33 12.80 -36.29 16.80
CA SER A 33 13.20 -36.19 18.20
C SER A 33 12.12 -35.69 19.16
N SER A 34 10.96 -35.21 18.66
CA SER A 34 9.85 -34.75 19.48
C SER A 34 8.86 -35.90 19.79
N LEU A 35 8.83 -36.30 21.02
CA LEU A 35 7.93 -37.29 21.62
C LEU A 35 6.44 -36.80 21.75
N LEU A 36 5.89 -36.16 20.75
CA LEU A 36 4.47 -35.81 20.73
C LEU A 36 3.79 -36.38 19.47
N PRO A 37 2.68 -37.13 19.60
CA PRO A 37 2.00 -37.74 18.48
C PRO A 37 1.12 -36.71 17.77
N LEU A 38 1.69 -35.76 17.04
CA LEU A 38 0.97 -34.92 16.11
C LEU A 38 0.86 -35.66 14.78
N SER A 39 -0.36 -35.94 14.34
CA SER A 39 -0.60 -36.62 13.07
C SER A 39 0.02 -35.81 11.91
N ARG A 40 0.60 -36.52 10.93
CA ARG A 40 1.20 -35.91 9.72
C ARG A 40 0.30 -34.91 9.01
N ARG A 41 -1.03 -35.06 9.12
CA ARG A 41 -2.03 -34.11 8.59
C ARG A 41 -2.02 -32.76 9.32
N LYS A 42 -1.78 -32.73 10.64
CA LYS A 42 -1.71 -31.46 11.40
C LYS A 42 -0.40 -30.71 11.15
N LEU A 43 0.71 -31.43 10.96
CA LEU A 43 2.00 -30.79 10.59
C LEU A 43 1.96 -30.22 9.16
N ALA A 44 1.35 -30.92 8.21
CA ALA A 44 1.15 -30.43 6.84
C ALA A 44 0.20 -29.24 6.75
N ALA A 45 -0.78 -29.15 7.65
CA ALA A 45 -1.69 -28.00 7.75
C ALA A 45 -1.04 -26.76 8.38
N MET A 46 0.07 -26.91 9.12
CA MET A 46 0.82 -25.79 9.73
C MET A 46 1.94 -25.24 8.83
N LEU A 47 2.29 -25.91 7.73
CA LEU A 47 3.41 -25.56 6.84
C LEU A 47 3.02 -25.08 5.41
N PRO A 48 1.77 -24.79 5.04
CA PRO A 48 1.46 -24.48 3.63
C PRO A 48 2.06 -23.15 3.14
N ASN A 49 2.39 -22.22 4.03
CA ASN A 49 2.81 -20.86 3.63
C ASN A 49 4.32 -20.63 3.51
N THR A 50 5.15 -21.43 4.16
CA THR A 50 6.61 -21.23 4.12
C THR A 50 7.22 -21.67 2.80
N GLN A 51 6.69 -22.73 2.19
CA GLN A 51 7.20 -23.23 0.93
C GLN A 51 6.81 -22.34 -0.26
N SER A 52 5.60 -21.74 -0.22
CA SER A 52 5.16 -20.78 -1.25
C SER A 52 5.91 -19.45 -1.17
N ALA A 53 6.22 -18.96 0.03
CA ALA A 53 6.98 -17.74 0.22
C ALA A 53 8.46 -17.90 -0.19
N LEU A 54 9.10 -19.03 0.15
CA LEU A 54 10.47 -19.34 -0.26
C LEU A 54 10.59 -19.54 -1.78
N THR A 55 9.60 -20.18 -2.40
CA THR A 55 9.55 -20.35 -3.86
C THR A 55 9.39 -18.99 -4.56
N ARG A 56 8.60 -18.07 -3.98
CA ARG A 56 8.40 -16.73 -4.55
C ARG A 56 9.66 -15.87 -4.54
N CYS A 57 10.48 -15.93 -3.49
CA CYS A 57 11.73 -15.17 -3.44
C CYS A 57 12.76 -15.65 -4.47
N SER A 58 12.66 -16.90 -4.93
CA SER A 58 13.58 -17.44 -5.94
C SER A 58 13.20 -17.09 -7.39
N SER A 59 12.00 -16.54 -7.60
CA SER A 59 11.46 -16.20 -8.92
C SER A 59 11.28 -14.69 -9.16
N LEU A 60 11.83 -13.83 -8.30
CA LEU A 60 11.79 -12.39 -8.53
C LEU A 60 12.32 -12.02 -9.92
N HIS A 61 11.68 -11.06 -10.55
CA HIS A 61 11.95 -10.56 -11.90
C HIS A 61 11.71 -11.64 -13.00
N SER A 62 10.72 -12.50 -12.78
CA SER A 62 10.27 -13.48 -13.77
C SER A 62 8.78 -13.35 -14.08
N LEU A 63 8.44 -13.68 -15.32
CA LEU A 63 7.05 -13.80 -15.75
C LEU A 63 6.50 -15.16 -15.29
N GLU A 64 5.49 -15.14 -14.43
CA GLU A 64 4.91 -16.32 -13.80
C GLU A 64 3.45 -16.52 -14.21
N PRO A 65 2.98 -17.78 -14.30
CA PRO A 65 1.55 -18.06 -14.35
C PRO A 65 0.83 -17.48 -13.12
N TYR A 66 -0.35 -16.92 -13.33
CA TYR A 66 -1.20 -16.41 -12.27
C TYR A 66 -2.57 -17.07 -12.30
N SER A 67 -3.07 -17.44 -11.14
CA SER A 67 -4.43 -17.94 -10.95
C SER A 67 -5.19 -16.99 -10.04
N PRO A 68 -6.29 -16.39 -10.53
CA PRO A 68 -7.12 -15.50 -9.74
C PRO A 68 -7.64 -16.18 -8.46
N PRO A 69 -7.87 -15.44 -7.37
CA PRO A 69 -8.56 -15.99 -6.22
C PRO A 69 -9.97 -16.46 -6.60
N ALA A 70 -10.45 -17.52 -5.96
CA ALA A 70 -11.72 -18.16 -6.31
C ALA A 70 -12.91 -17.18 -6.34
N PHE A 71 -12.92 -16.20 -5.44
CA PHE A 71 -13.98 -15.17 -5.39
C PHE A 71 -13.94 -14.21 -6.59
N ALA A 72 -12.81 -14.05 -7.27
CA ALA A 72 -12.63 -13.17 -8.42
C ALA A 72 -12.54 -13.94 -9.76
N ALA A 73 -12.61 -15.27 -9.74
CA ALA A 73 -12.43 -16.10 -10.94
C ALA A 73 -13.51 -15.89 -12.01
N LYS A 74 -14.67 -15.33 -11.64
CA LYS A 74 -15.78 -15.02 -12.55
C LYS A 74 -15.71 -13.61 -13.12
N LEU A 75 -14.79 -12.76 -12.67
CA LEU A 75 -14.59 -11.44 -13.27
C LEU A 75 -14.15 -11.58 -14.73
N PRO A 76 -14.59 -10.69 -15.63
CA PRO A 76 -14.18 -10.75 -17.03
C PRO A 76 -12.67 -10.48 -17.17
N HIS A 77 -12.06 -11.15 -18.14
CA HIS A 77 -10.66 -10.96 -18.52
C HIS A 77 -9.65 -11.02 -17.35
N PRO A 78 -9.68 -12.08 -16.50
CA PRO A 78 -8.72 -12.20 -15.43
C PRO A 78 -7.31 -12.34 -16.00
N PRO A 79 -6.29 -11.72 -15.39
CA PRO A 79 -4.91 -11.91 -15.82
C PRO A 79 -4.49 -13.36 -15.61
N THR A 80 -3.74 -13.89 -16.55
CA THR A 80 -3.20 -15.28 -16.51
C THR A 80 -1.75 -15.32 -16.11
N LYS A 81 -1.09 -14.17 -16.11
CA LYS A 81 0.32 -14.00 -15.74
C LYS A 81 0.52 -12.79 -14.84
N ARG A 82 1.61 -12.81 -14.11
CA ARG A 82 2.16 -11.66 -13.39
C ARG A 82 3.68 -11.68 -13.55
N PHE A 83 4.28 -10.51 -13.44
CA PHE A 83 5.73 -10.38 -13.37
C PHE A 83 6.12 -10.21 -11.90
N ALA A 84 6.83 -11.17 -11.33
CA ALA A 84 7.15 -11.18 -9.90
C ALA A 84 8.10 -10.03 -9.55
N LEU A 85 7.61 -9.01 -8.87
CA LEU A 85 8.35 -7.81 -8.48
C LEU A 85 8.50 -7.69 -6.97
N GLY A 86 7.41 -7.92 -6.24
CA GLY A 86 7.33 -7.63 -4.81
C GLY A 86 7.70 -8.79 -3.91
N ILE A 87 8.25 -8.47 -2.73
CA ILE A 87 8.39 -9.43 -1.63
C ILE A 87 7.00 -9.60 -0.98
N LEU A 88 6.25 -10.56 -1.49
CA LEU A 88 4.87 -10.83 -1.12
C LEU A 88 4.72 -12.27 -0.61
N PRO A 89 3.80 -12.54 0.33
CA PRO A 89 2.87 -11.60 0.96
C PRO A 89 3.57 -10.66 1.95
N THR A 90 3.09 -9.41 2.07
CA THR A 90 3.60 -8.48 3.07
C THR A 90 3.07 -8.84 4.47
N PRO A 91 3.83 -8.59 5.55
CA PRO A 91 3.41 -9.02 6.88
C PRO A 91 2.25 -8.20 7.45
N ILE A 92 1.43 -8.85 8.30
CA ILE A 92 0.46 -8.23 9.19
C ILE A 92 0.93 -8.48 10.63
N HIS A 93 0.95 -7.43 11.45
CA HIS A 93 1.27 -7.54 12.86
C HIS A 93 0.50 -6.50 13.71
N PRO A 94 0.39 -6.69 15.05
CA PRO A 94 -0.16 -5.65 15.92
C PRO A 94 0.64 -4.34 15.79
N TRP A 95 -0.07 -3.22 15.73
CA TRP A 95 0.53 -1.88 15.69
C TRP A 95 0.49 -1.28 17.11
N LYS A 96 1.54 -1.46 17.86
CA LYS A 96 1.65 -1.11 19.28
C LYS A 96 2.33 0.24 19.50
N GLY A 97 2.22 0.76 20.73
CA GLY A 97 2.88 1.99 21.16
C GLY A 97 2.11 3.26 20.78
N LEU A 98 0.84 3.14 20.41
CA LEU A 98 0.03 4.26 19.91
C LEU A 98 -1.06 4.72 20.91
N GLU A 99 -1.11 4.11 22.09
CA GLU A 99 -2.15 4.31 23.08
C GLU A 99 -2.28 5.78 23.49
N GLU A 100 -1.16 6.47 23.72
CA GLU A 100 -1.11 7.89 24.06
C GLU A 100 -1.48 8.82 22.90
N ILE A 101 -1.27 8.36 21.66
CA ILE A 101 -1.63 9.11 20.45
C ILE A 101 -3.13 9.04 20.21
N ILE A 102 -3.72 7.86 20.43
CA ILE A 102 -5.15 7.59 20.22
C ILE A 102 -5.99 8.20 21.36
N SER A 103 -5.49 8.17 22.58
CA SER A 103 -6.16 8.64 23.78
C SER A 103 -5.20 9.51 24.59
N PRO A 104 -4.92 10.76 24.15
CA PRO A 104 -4.03 11.64 24.89
C PRO A 104 -4.60 11.88 26.30
N PRO A 105 -3.75 11.89 27.35
CA PRO A 105 -4.19 12.18 28.70
C PRO A 105 -4.89 13.53 28.73
N CYS A 106 -6.07 13.58 29.36
CA CYS A 106 -6.86 14.78 29.47
C CYS A 106 -6.04 15.84 30.23
N ALA A 107 -5.79 16.99 29.60
CA ALA A 107 -5.03 18.11 30.19
C ALA A 107 -5.85 18.85 31.27
N ALA A 108 -6.41 18.13 32.26
CA ALA A 108 -7.20 18.70 33.35
C ALA A 108 -6.75 18.15 34.70
N SER A 109 -6.11 19.03 35.48
CA SER A 109 -5.89 19.07 36.94
C SER A 109 -4.98 18.00 37.58
N PRO A 110 -3.95 18.40 38.30
CA PRO A 110 -3.17 17.53 39.16
C PRO A 110 -3.94 17.27 40.47
N SER A 111 -4.82 16.28 40.46
CA SER A 111 -5.34 15.72 41.72
C SER A 111 -4.84 14.27 41.87
N PRO A 112 -4.03 13.96 42.91
CA PRO A 112 -3.35 12.68 43.01
C PRO A 112 -4.23 11.52 43.52
N SER A 113 -5.55 11.63 43.54
CA SER A 113 -6.40 10.64 44.22
C SER A 113 -7.39 9.87 43.36
N ALA A 114 -7.17 9.74 42.05
CA ALA A 114 -8.01 8.90 41.19
C ALA A 114 -7.17 8.12 40.20
N ALA A 115 -6.45 7.12 40.69
CA ALA A 115 -5.76 6.13 39.91
C ALA A 115 -6.70 4.97 39.55
N SER A 116 -7.68 5.20 38.67
CA SER A 116 -8.26 4.15 37.85
C SER A 116 -8.39 4.71 36.43
N PRO A 117 -7.90 4.00 35.40
CA PRO A 117 -8.06 4.44 34.02
C PRO A 117 -9.57 4.55 33.75
N SER A 118 -10.00 5.73 33.32
CA SER A 118 -11.38 5.96 32.92
C SER A 118 -11.76 4.98 31.80
N PRO A 119 -12.83 4.18 31.91
CA PRO A 119 -13.17 3.16 30.93
C PRO A 119 -13.77 3.70 29.62
N SER A 120 -13.54 4.96 29.27
CA SER A 120 -14.19 5.60 28.13
C SER A 120 -13.29 5.84 26.90
N ALA A 121 -12.06 5.38 26.88
CA ALA A 121 -11.29 5.36 25.66
C ALA A 121 -11.83 4.26 24.73
N ALA A 122 -12.08 4.56 23.46
CA ALA A 122 -12.46 3.55 22.49
C ALA A 122 -11.31 2.53 22.37
N THR A 123 -11.48 1.34 22.97
CA THR A 123 -10.51 0.26 22.81
C THR A 123 -10.62 -0.27 21.39
N VAL A 124 -9.57 -0.06 20.59
CA VAL A 124 -9.47 -0.52 19.23
C VAL A 124 -8.29 -1.50 19.15
N ASP A 125 -8.53 -2.71 18.65
CA ASP A 125 -7.45 -3.65 18.34
C ASP A 125 -6.80 -3.23 17.01
N LEU A 126 -5.60 -2.65 17.07
CA LEU A 126 -4.94 -2.09 15.91
C LEU A 126 -3.85 -3.00 15.36
N PHE A 127 -3.97 -3.31 14.08
CA PHE A 127 -3.00 -4.07 13.28
C PHE A 127 -2.50 -3.21 12.12
N ILE A 128 -1.34 -3.57 11.58
CA ILE A 128 -0.78 -2.92 10.39
C ILE A 128 -0.36 -3.96 9.35
N LYS A 129 -0.78 -3.75 8.08
CA LYS A 129 -0.27 -4.48 6.93
C LYS A 129 0.81 -3.65 6.24
N ARG A 130 1.99 -4.22 6.12
CA ARG A 130 3.23 -3.53 5.78
C ARG A 130 3.53 -3.62 4.28
N ASP A 131 2.70 -2.99 3.43
CA ASP A 131 3.01 -2.90 2.00
C ASP A 131 4.25 -2.02 1.71
N ASP A 132 4.68 -1.20 2.67
CA ASP A 132 5.95 -0.51 2.66
C ASP A 132 7.17 -1.45 2.66
N LEU A 133 7.00 -2.71 3.08
CA LEU A 133 8.03 -3.75 3.06
C LEU A 133 7.99 -4.66 1.82
N SER A 134 7.26 -4.27 0.78
CA SER A 134 7.17 -5.04 -0.47
C SER A 134 8.45 -5.03 -1.32
N GLY A 135 9.48 -4.33 -0.90
CA GLY A 135 10.79 -4.17 -1.53
C GLY A 135 11.45 -2.89 -1.04
N VAL A 136 12.63 -2.55 -1.55
CA VAL A 136 13.29 -1.27 -1.24
C VAL A 136 12.88 -0.23 -2.28
N GLU A 137 13.43 -0.31 -3.50
CA GLU A 137 13.11 0.59 -4.61
C GLU A 137 11.68 0.41 -5.13
N LEU A 138 11.08 -0.75 -4.93
CA LEU A 138 9.69 -1.10 -5.26
C LEU A 138 8.73 -0.92 -4.06
N SER A 139 9.20 -0.38 -2.94
CA SER A 139 8.42 -0.21 -1.71
C SER A 139 7.04 0.45 -1.96
N GLY A 140 6.02 -0.16 -1.40
CA GLY A 140 4.66 0.38 -1.36
C GLY A 140 3.66 -0.30 -2.29
N ASN A 141 2.44 0.24 -2.29
CA ASN A 141 1.27 -0.33 -2.97
C ASN A 141 1.40 -0.47 -4.49
N LYS A 142 2.35 0.24 -5.11
CA LYS A 142 2.47 0.29 -6.57
C LYS A 142 3.01 -1.01 -7.15
N VAL A 143 3.87 -1.72 -6.43
CA VAL A 143 4.44 -2.99 -6.89
C VAL A 143 3.35 -4.01 -7.22
N ARG A 144 2.31 -4.10 -6.38
CA ARG A 144 1.19 -5.04 -6.60
C ARG A 144 0.48 -4.81 -7.93
N LYS A 145 0.27 -3.55 -8.31
CA LYS A 145 -0.33 -3.16 -9.58
C LYS A 145 0.61 -3.43 -10.75
N LEU A 146 1.88 -3.11 -10.56
CA LEU A 146 2.91 -3.25 -11.58
C LEU A 146 3.22 -4.71 -11.91
N GLU A 147 3.02 -5.66 -11.00
CA GLU A 147 3.16 -7.10 -11.30
C GLU A 147 2.26 -7.52 -12.48
N PHE A 148 1.05 -6.98 -12.59
CA PHE A 148 0.13 -7.28 -13.68
C PHE A 148 0.36 -6.40 -14.92
N LEU A 149 0.60 -5.10 -14.71
CA LEU A 149 0.84 -4.16 -15.81
C LEU A 149 2.13 -4.48 -16.57
N VAL A 150 3.19 -4.87 -15.87
CA VAL A 150 4.45 -5.29 -16.52
C VAL A 150 4.31 -6.64 -17.22
N ALA A 151 3.56 -7.58 -16.65
CA ALA A 151 3.26 -8.84 -17.32
C ALA A 151 2.55 -8.61 -18.65
N ASP A 152 1.53 -7.77 -18.68
CA ASP A 152 0.80 -7.41 -19.90
C ASP A 152 1.69 -6.66 -20.91
N ALA A 153 2.55 -5.75 -20.42
CA ALA A 153 3.53 -5.07 -21.27
C ALA A 153 4.49 -6.06 -21.98
N LEU A 154 5.03 -7.00 -21.22
CA LEU A 154 5.93 -8.03 -21.77
C LEU A 154 5.22 -8.95 -22.75
N GLU A 155 3.98 -9.36 -22.47
CA GLU A 155 3.17 -10.18 -23.39
C GLU A 155 2.84 -9.45 -24.69
N LYS A 156 2.71 -8.12 -24.64
CA LYS A 156 2.50 -7.25 -25.83
C LYS A 156 3.80 -6.87 -26.54
N GLY A 157 4.95 -7.37 -26.08
CA GLY A 157 6.25 -7.08 -26.68
C GLY A 157 6.68 -5.64 -26.54
N ALA A 158 6.33 -5.01 -25.40
CA ALA A 158 6.76 -3.65 -25.10
C ALA A 158 8.29 -3.56 -24.97
N ASP A 159 8.87 -2.46 -25.43
CA ASP A 159 10.29 -2.12 -25.28
C ASP A 159 10.51 -0.95 -24.30
N ALA A 160 9.45 -0.24 -23.92
CA ALA A 160 9.48 0.81 -22.92
C ALA A 160 8.19 0.88 -22.09
N LEU A 161 8.33 1.30 -20.81
CA LEU A 161 7.22 1.71 -19.95
C LEU A 161 7.15 3.23 -19.87
N LEU A 162 5.98 3.78 -20.17
CA LEU A 162 5.71 5.21 -20.04
C LEU A 162 4.72 5.44 -18.91
N SER A 163 4.97 6.41 -18.03
CA SER A 163 4.01 6.76 -16.98
C SER A 163 4.09 8.24 -16.60
N ILE A 164 3.15 8.69 -15.75
CA ILE A 164 3.00 10.09 -15.38
C ILE A 164 2.80 10.25 -13.87
N GLY A 165 3.35 11.32 -13.30
CA GLY A 165 3.23 11.61 -11.87
C GLY A 165 3.67 13.03 -11.51
N GLY A 166 3.76 13.33 -10.22
CA GLY A 166 4.45 14.52 -9.71
C GLY A 166 5.93 14.24 -9.52
N ILE A 167 6.74 15.27 -9.30
CA ILE A 167 8.20 15.15 -9.06
C ILE A 167 8.55 14.14 -7.93
N GLN A 168 7.74 14.04 -6.88
CA GLN A 168 7.94 13.09 -5.79
C GLN A 168 6.96 11.91 -5.86
N SER A 169 6.69 11.40 -7.07
CA SER A 169 5.74 10.32 -7.27
C SER A 169 6.30 8.96 -6.87
N ASN A 170 5.72 8.32 -5.85
CA ASN A 170 5.99 6.92 -5.52
C ASN A 170 5.66 5.94 -6.67
N HIS A 171 4.71 6.32 -7.54
CA HIS A 171 4.36 5.52 -8.70
C HIS A 171 5.41 5.60 -9.79
N ALA A 172 5.86 6.80 -10.15
CA ALA A 172 6.89 6.99 -11.17
C ALA A 172 8.19 6.25 -10.80
N ARG A 173 8.63 6.37 -9.52
CA ARG A 173 9.77 5.60 -9.01
C ARG A 173 9.57 4.08 -9.16
N ALA A 174 8.40 3.58 -8.77
CA ALA A 174 8.13 2.15 -8.87
C ALA A 174 8.07 1.67 -10.33
N VAL A 175 7.56 2.49 -11.26
CA VAL A 175 7.60 2.20 -12.70
C VAL A 175 9.04 2.14 -13.21
N ALA A 176 9.90 3.08 -12.80
CA ALA A 176 11.32 3.06 -13.18
C ALA A 176 12.02 1.79 -12.70
N ALA A 177 11.79 1.40 -11.43
CA ALA A 177 12.36 0.16 -10.88
C ALA A 177 11.82 -1.09 -11.61
N ALA A 178 10.52 -1.16 -11.85
CA ALA A 178 9.89 -2.26 -12.55
C ALA A 178 10.35 -2.39 -14.02
N ALA A 179 10.54 -1.25 -14.71
CA ALA A 179 11.09 -1.23 -16.06
C ALA A 179 12.49 -1.85 -16.10
N ARG A 180 13.38 -1.44 -15.19
CA ARG A 180 14.74 -2.02 -15.12
C ARG A 180 14.72 -3.50 -14.77
N ALA A 181 13.86 -3.92 -13.83
CA ALA A 181 13.68 -5.33 -13.50
C ALA A 181 13.21 -6.17 -14.69
N ALA A 182 12.41 -5.58 -15.57
CA ALA A 182 11.88 -6.21 -16.78
C ALA A 182 12.80 -6.05 -18.03
N GLY A 183 13.93 -5.34 -17.92
CA GLY A 183 14.82 -5.06 -19.06
C GLY A 183 14.25 -4.06 -20.07
N LEU A 184 13.31 -3.20 -19.65
CA LEU A 184 12.63 -2.21 -20.49
C LEU A 184 13.20 -0.81 -20.27
N GLU A 185 13.06 0.05 -21.27
CA GLU A 185 13.28 1.49 -21.09
C GLU A 185 12.17 2.13 -20.26
N CYS A 186 12.46 3.29 -19.65
CA CYS A 186 11.50 4.00 -18.82
C CYS A 186 11.44 5.48 -19.19
N HIS A 187 10.25 5.98 -19.49
CA HIS A 187 9.99 7.39 -19.73
C HIS A 187 8.91 7.90 -18.78
N LEU A 188 9.23 8.95 -18.03
CA LEU A 188 8.35 9.51 -16.99
C LEU A 188 8.00 10.95 -17.33
N ILE A 189 6.70 11.25 -17.41
CA ILE A 189 6.21 12.64 -17.44
C ILE A 189 6.02 13.08 -15.99
N LEU A 190 6.77 14.09 -15.54
CA LEU A 190 6.71 14.59 -14.17
C LEU A 190 6.17 16.03 -14.14
N ARG A 191 5.12 16.23 -13.33
CA ARG A 191 4.51 17.55 -13.14
C ARG A 191 5.35 18.42 -12.22
N THR A 192 5.69 19.63 -12.70
CA THR A 192 6.37 20.66 -11.93
C THR A 192 5.59 21.97 -11.95
N ARG A 193 6.14 23.02 -11.33
CA ARG A 193 5.53 24.37 -11.37
C ARG A 193 5.70 25.00 -12.77
N LYS A 194 4.77 25.88 -13.11
CA LYS A 194 4.91 26.68 -14.34
C LYS A 194 6.20 27.51 -14.31
N GLY A 195 6.94 27.47 -15.40
CA GLY A 195 8.26 28.12 -15.49
C GLY A 195 9.45 27.28 -15.03
N GLU A 196 9.23 26.12 -14.41
CA GLU A 196 10.29 25.19 -14.00
C GLU A 196 10.52 24.05 -15.01
N THR A 197 9.71 23.96 -16.07
CA THR A 197 9.80 22.88 -17.08
C THR A 197 11.11 22.86 -17.87
N GLY A 198 11.82 23.98 -17.93
CA GLY A 198 13.16 24.10 -18.53
C GLY A 198 14.32 23.98 -17.54
N GLN A 199 14.05 23.72 -16.25
CA GLN A 199 15.06 23.66 -15.20
C GLN A 199 15.28 22.21 -14.76
N ASP A 200 16.51 21.90 -14.29
CA ASP A 200 16.77 20.60 -13.66
C ASP A 200 16.02 20.51 -12.32
N PRO A 201 15.13 19.53 -12.14
CA PRO A 201 14.35 19.39 -10.91
C PRO A 201 15.14 18.84 -9.71
N GLY A 202 16.45 18.58 -9.84
CA GLY A 202 17.34 18.13 -8.77
C GLY A 202 17.38 16.63 -8.56
N PHE A 203 17.75 16.22 -7.33
CA PHE A 203 18.07 14.84 -6.96
C PHE A 203 17.49 14.45 -5.58
N ALA A 204 16.31 14.91 -5.21
CA ALA A 204 15.74 14.61 -3.90
C ALA A 204 14.72 13.47 -3.95
N GLY A 205 14.67 12.64 -2.91
CA GLY A 205 13.62 11.65 -2.68
C GLY A 205 13.41 10.67 -3.83
N ASN A 206 12.16 10.53 -4.29
CA ASN A 206 11.81 9.63 -5.39
C ASN A 206 12.55 9.96 -6.70
N LEU A 207 12.72 11.25 -7.01
CA LEU A 207 13.39 11.70 -8.24
C LEU A 207 14.83 11.22 -8.32
N LEU A 208 15.58 11.22 -7.21
CA LEU A 208 16.94 10.67 -7.18
C LEU A 208 16.95 9.20 -7.62
N ILE A 209 16.01 8.40 -7.11
CA ILE A 209 15.94 6.97 -7.44
C ILE A 209 15.56 6.78 -8.92
N GLU A 210 14.61 7.55 -9.44
CA GLU A 210 14.21 7.53 -10.86
C GLU A 210 15.40 7.80 -11.78
N ARG A 211 16.21 8.81 -11.45
CA ARG A 211 17.42 9.17 -12.21
C ARG A 211 18.53 8.13 -12.09
N LEU A 212 18.76 7.57 -10.90
CA LEU A 212 19.72 6.47 -10.71
C LEU A 212 19.33 5.22 -11.50
N LEU A 213 18.04 4.95 -11.63
CA LEU A 213 17.52 3.87 -12.45
C LEU A 213 17.55 4.19 -13.95
N GLY A 214 18.04 5.37 -14.35
CA GLY A 214 18.19 5.77 -15.75
C GLY A 214 16.85 6.02 -16.45
N ALA A 215 15.83 6.49 -15.74
CA ALA A 215 14.58 6.91 -16.35
C ALA A 215 14.76 8.21 -17.13
N HIS A 216 14.16 8.31 -18.32
CA HIS A 216 14.06 9.53 -19.11
C HIS A 216 12.96 10.42 -18.52
N ILE A 217 13.33 11.61 -18.05
CA ILE A 217 12.41 12.54 -17.39
C ILE A 217 11.93 13.59 -18.40
N HIS A 218 10.60 13.71 -18.53
CA HIS A 218 9.90 14.72 -19.33
C HIS A 218 9.11 15.62 -18.39
N LEU A 219 9.43 16.91 -18.33
CA LEU A 219 8.74 17.83 -17.44
C LEU A 219 7.51 18.44 -18.10
N VAL A 220 6.43 18.57 -17.35
CA VAL A 220 5.19 19.23 -17.73
C VAL A 220 4.72 20.12 -16.59
N SER A 221 4.15 21.30 -16.91
CA SER A 221 3.55 22.17 -15.89
C SER A 221 2.23 21.59 -15.36
N LYS A 222 1.81 22.06 -14.18
CA LYS A 222 0.51 21.67 -13.61
C LYS A 222 -0.64 22.11 -14.50
N GLU A 223 -0.50 23.24 -15.18
CA GLU A 223 -1.48 23.83 -16.09
C GLU A 223 -1.63 22.96 -17.35
N GLU A 224 -0.53 22.58 -17.99
CA GLU A 224 -0.52 21.69 -19.15
C GLU A 224 -1.12 20.33 -18.81
N TYR A 225 -0.75 19.78 -17.65
CA TYR A 225 -1.33 18.55 -17.15
C TYR A 225 -2.85 18.64 -16.94
N ALA A 226 -3.32 19.74 -16.32
CA ALA A 226 -4.74 19.94 -16.07
C ALA A 226 -5.52 20.15 -17.38
N ALA A 227 -4.93 20.86 -18.35
CA ALA A 227 -5.53 21.09 -19.66
C ALA A 227 -5.66 19.79 -20.48
N ALA A 228 -4.74 18.83 -20.30
CA ALA A 228 -4.81 17.55 -20.98
C ALA A 228 -5.97 16.66 -20.50
N GLY A 229 -6.46 16.85 -19.26
CA GLY A 229 -7.53 16.04 -18.68
C GLY A 229 -7.15 14.57 -18.46
N ASP A 230 -8.12 13.75 -18.13
CA ASP A 230 -8.01 12.28 -17.97
C ASP A 230 -6.72 11.82 -17.26
N GLY A 231 -6.39 12.43 -16.12
CA GLY A 231 -5.17 12.09 -15.36
C GLY A 231 -3.87 12.27 -16.16
N GLY A 232 -3.86 13.08 -17.23
CA GLY A 232 -2.72 13.30 -18.12
C GLY A 232 -2.47 12.16 -19.09
N PHE A 233 -3.40 11.24 -19.27
CA PHE A 233 -3.24 10.12 -20.22
C PHE A 233 -3.02 10.55 -21.66
N PRO A 234 -3.66 11.64 -22.19
CA PRO A 234 -3.35 12.17 -23.52
C PRO A 234 -1.88 12.57 -23.70
N LEU A 235 -1.21 13.09 -22.65
CA LEU A 235 0.22 13.41 -22.72
C LEU A 235 1.08 12.15 -22.86
N LEU A 236 0.69 11.03 -22.22
CA LEU A 236 1.37 9.76 -22.42
C LEU A 236 1.20 9.23 -23.83
N GLN A 237 0.02 9.39 -24.44
CA GLN A 237 -0.25 9.01 -25.83
C GLN A 237 0.61 9.83 -26.79
N GLU A 238 0.70 11.13 -26.58
CA GLU A 238 1.53 12.04 -27.38
C GLU A 238 3.01 11.67 -27.27
N LEU A 239 3.52 11.48 -26.06
CA LEU A 239 4.91 11.05 -25.83
C LEU A 239 5.18 9.72 -26.52
N GLY A 240 4.30 8.74 -26.36
CA GLY A 240 4.43 7.43 -27.01
C GLY A 240 4.45 7.50 -28.53
N ALA A 241 3.61 8.36 -29.13
CA ALA A 241 3.61 8.61 -30.56
C ALA A 241 4.92 9.24 -31.03
N ARG A 242 5.42 10.26 -30.32
CA ARG A 242 6.70 10.91 -30.60
C ARG A 242 7.86 9.93 -30.55
N LEU A 243 7.97 9.14 -29.49
CA LEU A 243 9.07 8.16 -29.32
C LEU A 243 9.08 7.11 -30.42
N ARG A 244 7.90 6.69 -30.94
CA ARG A 244 7.81 5.79 -32.10
C ARG A 244 8.29 6.47 -33.38
N THR A 245 7.92 7.72 -33.58
CA THR A 245 8.34 8.50 -34.77
C THR A 245 9.85 8.73 -34.80
N ASP A 246 10.44 9.00 -33.65
CA ASP A 246 11.89 9.20 -33.51
C ASP A 246 12.68 7.87 -33.69
N GLY A 247 11.98 6.74 -33.77
CA GLY A 247 12.54 5.41 -34.06
C GLY A 247 13.29 4.76 -32.89
N ASN A 248 13.33 5.39 -31.72
CA ASN A 248 14.03 4.88 -30.54
C ASN A 248 13.22 3.80 -29.80
N ILE A 249 11.89 3.96 -29.74
CA ILE A 249 10.95 3.05 -29.08
C ILE A 249 9.92 2.58 -30.11
N LYS A 250 9.76 1.27 -30.24
CA LYS A 250 8.82 0.67 -31.21
C LYS A 250 7.46 0.39 -30.60
N SER A 251 7.44 -0.10 -29.35
CA SER A 251 6.26 -0.58 -28.66
C SER A 251 6.16 0.00 -27.23
N PRO A 252 5.92 1.32 -27.06
CA PRO A 252 5.76 1.91 -25.74
C PRO A 252 4.47 1.42 -25.08
N TYR A 253 4.56 0.98 -23.81
CA TYR A 253 3.43 0.60 -23.00
C TYR A 253 3.07 1.73 -22.03
N LEU A 254 1.81 2.20 -22.11
CA LEU A 254 1.34 3.35 -21.35
C LEU A 254 0.70 2.90 -20.04
N ILE A 255 1.28 3.35 -18.92
CA ILE A 255 0.77 3.08 -17.57
C ILE A 255 0.10 4.35 -17.04
N PRO A 256 -1.22 4.34 -16.77
CA PRO A 256 -1.93 5.52 -16.31
C PRO A 256 -1.46 5.97 -14.92
N LEU A 257 -1.88 7.18 -14.50
CA LEU A 257 -1.55 7.77 -13.22
C LEU A 257 -1.80 6.78 -12.06
N GLY A 258 -0.75 6.51 -11.29
CA GLY A 258 -0.83 5.60 -10.15
C GLY A 258 -1.03 4.12 -10.52
N GLY A 259 -0.91 3.73 -11.80
CA GLY A 259 -1.23 2.39 -12.28
C GLY A 259 -2.69 2.02 -12.04
N SER A 260 -3.58 3.01 -12.10
CA SER A 260 -5.00 2.83 -11.76
C SER A 260 -5.81 2.63 -13.04
N ASN A 261 -6.12 1.38 -13.31
CA ASN A 261 -7.06 0.85 -14.31
C ASN A 261 -7.51 -0.54 -13.84
N ALA A 262 -8.40 -1.19 -14.56
CA ALA A 262 -8.89 -2.53 -14.23
C ALA A 262 -7.75 -3.53 -14.01
N LEU A 263 -6.76 -3.58 -14.92
CA LEU A 263 -5.65 -4.53 -14.80
C LEU A 263 -4.78 -4.26 -13.56
N GLY A 264 -4.42 -3.00 -13.29
CA GLY A 264 -3.66 -2.65 -12.09
C GLY A 264 -4.43 -2.91 -10.79
N ALA A 265 -5.75 -2.79 -10.80
CA ALA A 265 -6.59 -3.07 -9.63
C ALA A 265 -6.56 -4.54 -9.22
N TRP A 266 -6.22 -5.49 -10.11
CA TRP A 266 -5.98 -6.88 -9.76
C TRP A 266 -4.92 -7.07 -8.69
N GLY A 267 -3.93 -6.18 -8.60
CA GLY A 267 -2.95 -6.18 -7.52
C GLY A 267 -3.58 -6.05 -6.13
N TYR A 268 -4.73 -5.38 -6.03
CA TYR A 268 -5.46 -5.23 -4.77
C TYR A 268 -6.62 -6.21 -4.58
N LEU A 269 -7.13 -6.82 -5.63
CA LEU A 269 -7.90 -8.07 -5.53
C LEU A 269 -7.02 -9.18 -4.90
N GLU A 270 -5.77 -9.30 -5.35
CA GLU A 270 -4.78 -10.22 -4.77
C GLU A 270 -4.43 -9.86 -3.32
N ALA A 271 -4.27 -8.58 -2.99
CA ALA A 271 -4.05 -8.13 -1.62
C ALA A 271 -5.24 -8.45 -0.71
N SER A 272 -6.48 -8.44 -1.22
CA SER A 272 -7.65 -8.88 -0.46
C SER A 272 -7.56 -10.36 -0.08
N ARG A 273 -7.08 -11.23 -0.99
CA ARG A 273 -6.79 -12.63 -0.69
C ARG A 273 -5.76 -12.76 0.42
N GLU A 274 -4.64 -12.03 0.32
CA GLU A 274 -3.61 -12.03 1.36
C GLU A 274 -4.17 -11.58 2.73
N ILE A 275 -4.98 -10.52 2.76
CA ILE A 275 -5.58 -10.01 3.99
C ILE A 275 -6.50 -11.08 4.60
N ILE A 276 -7.35 -11.71 3.79
CA ILE A 276 -8.27 -12.75 4.26
C ILE A 276 -7.50 -13.97 4.81
N GLU A 277 -6.40 -14.37 4.18
CA GLU A 277 -5.59 -15.51 4.59
C GLU A 277 -4.74 -15.22 5.84
N GLN A 278 -4.17 -14.02 5.95
CA GLN A 278 -3.22 -13.64 7.01
C GLN A 278 -3.88 -13.03 8.24
N ALA A 279 -5.02 -12.36 8.06
CA ALA A 279 -5.64 -11.57 9.12
C ALA A 279 -6.10 -12.47 10.29
N PRO A 280 -6.10 -11.94 11.54
CA PRO A 280 -6.73 -12.59 12.67
C PRO A 280 -8.15 -13.06 12.35
N GLU A 281 -8.61 -14.13 12.98
CA GLU A 281 -9.90 -14.79 12.68
C GLU A 281 -11.08 -13.81 12.60
N ALA A 282 -11.11 -12.78 13.44
CA ALA A 282 -12.15 -11.75 13.43
C ALA A 282 -12.20 -10.89 12.15
N ILE A 283 -11.05 -10.71 11.48
CA ILE A 283 -11.00 -10.01 10.19
C ILE A 283 -11.39 -10.95 9.04
N ARG A 284 -11.19 -12.27 9.20
CA ARG A 284 -11.43 -13.28 8.17
C ARG A 284 -12.87 -13.74 8.05
N ARG A 285 -13.66 -13.67 9.13
CA ARG A 285 -15.02 -14.26 9.14
C ARG A 285 -15.92 -13.65 8.09
N GLY A 286 -16.47 -14.52 7.25
CA GLY A 286 -17.50 -14.18 6.29
C GLY A 286 -18.88 -14.07 6.90
N LYS A 287 -19.84 -13.48 6.16
CA LYS A 287 -21.24 -13.32 6.57
C LYS A 287 -21.90 -14.64 7.01
N GLU A 288 -21.61 -15.74 6.31
CA GLU A 288 -22.21 -17.05 6.61
C GLU A 288 -21.71 -17.65 7.94
N GLU A 289 -20.44 -17.49 8.29
CA GLU A 289 -19.91 -18.01 9.55
C GLU A 289 -20.45 -17.23 10.74
N GLU A 290 -20.60 -15.93 10.60
CA GLU A 290 -21.21 -15.09 11.63
C GLU A 290 -22.68 -15.41 11.84
N GLU A 291 -23.44 -15.64 10.78
CA GLU A 291 -24.83 -16.04 10.88
C GLU A 291 -24.96 -17.43 11.56
N LYS A 292 -24.08 -18.39 11.23
CA LYS A 292 -24.00 -19.67 11.93
C LYS A 292 -23.67 -19.49 13.42
N ARG A 293 -22.79 -18.53 13.75
CA ARG A 293 -22.43 -18.20 15.14
C ARG A 293 -23.61 -17.56 15.89
N ARG A 294 -24.31 -16.59 15.28
CA ARG A 294 -25.54 -15.99 15.83
C ARG A 294 -26.61 -17.04 16.14
N ARG A 295 -26.84 -17.97 15.20
CA ARG A 295 -27.77 -19.09 15.40
C ARG A 295 -27.36 -20.02 16.54
N ARG A 296 -26.08 -20.06 16.93
CA ARG A 296 -25.58 -20.83 18.06
C ARG A 296 -25.52 -20.04 19.39
N GLY A 297 -26.10 -18.83 19.44
CA GLY A 297 -26.15 -17.99 20.65
C GLY A 297 -24.88 -17.16 20.88
N GLY A 298 -23.97 -17.08 19.91
CA GLY A 298 -22.81 -16.16 19.97
C GLY A 298 -23.24 -14.71 19.81
N GLY A 299 -22.71 -13.80 20.66
CA GLY A 299 -22.98 -12.37 20.57
C GLY A 299 -22.56 -11.74 19.23
N GLU A 300 -23.07 -10.56 18.93
CA GLU A 300 -22.68 -9.82 17.72
C GLU A 300 -21.22 -9.43 17.79
N GLU A 301 -20.40 -9.88 16.81
CA GLU A 301 -19.02 -9.47 16.71
C GLU A 301 -18.93 -8.21 15.84
N THR A 302 -18.17 -7.25 16.29
CA THR A 302 -17.99 -5.98 15.58
C THR A 302 -17.23 -6.21 14.27
N ALA A 303 -17.74 -5.68 13.16
CA ALA A 303 -17.10 -5.77 11.86
C ALA A 303 -15.66 -5.19 11.92
N ALA A 304 -14.72 -5.88 11.31
CA ALA A 304 -13.36 -5.36 11.14
C ALA A 304 -13.33 -4.25 10.10
N VAL A 305 -12.30 -3.40 10.16
CA VAL A 305 -12.09 -2.29 9.21
C VAL A 305 -10.69 -2.38 8.62
N VAL A 306 -10.55 -2.23 7.31
CA VAL A 306 -9.26 -1.93 6.66
C VAL A 306 -9.21 -0.46 6.32
N ALA A 307 -8.34 0.29 7.01
CA ALA A 307 -8.13 1.74 6.84
C ALA A 307 -6.89 2.00 5.99
N PHE A 308 -6.95 2.88 5.01
CA PHE A 308 -5.82 3.16 4.10
C PHE A 308 -5.93 4.49 3.37
N ALA A 309 -4.80 4.99 2.87
CA ALA A 309 -4.74 6.18 2.03
C ALA A 309 -5.17 5.89 0.59
N THR A 310 -5.96 6.80 -0.02
CA THR A 310 -6.28 6.77 -1.45
C THR A 310 -5.92 8.09 -2.14
N GLY A 311 -5.31 7.99 -3.33
CA GLY A 311 -4.89 9.14 -4.15
C GLY A 311 -5.09 8.93 -5.66
N SER A 312 -5.43 7.72 -6.11
CA SER A 312 -5.69 7.40 -7.53
C SER A 312 -6.72 6.28 -7.69
N ALA A 313 -7.57 6.08 -6.69
CA ALA A 313 -8.69 5.14 -6.62
C ALA A 313 -8.40 3.64 -6.85
N GLY A 314 -7.49 3.24 -7.75
CA GLY A 314 -7.31 1.82 -8.13
C GLY A 314 -6.94 0.86 -7.00
N THR A 315 -6.26 1.33 -5.91
CA THR A 315 -6.06 0.54 -4.69
C THR A 315 -7.38 0.33 -3.96
N ALA A 316 -8.17 1.39 -3.83
CA ALA A 316 -9.45 1.37 -3.14
C ALA A 316 -10.47 0.48 -3.88
N ALA A 317 -10.55 0.60 -5.20
CA ALA A 317 -11.43 -0.21 -6.03
C ALA A 317 -11.12 -1.71 -5.92
N GLY A 318 -9.85 -2.10 -6.13
CA GLY A 318 -9.44 -3.51 -6.07
C GLY A 318 -9.63 -4.13 -4.68
N LEU A 319 -9.28 -3.39 -3.61
CA LEU A 319 -9.43 -3.86 -2.23
C LEU A 319 -10.91 -4.00 -1.83
N ALA A 320 -11.72 -2.97 -2.08
CA ALA A 320 -13.14 -2.98 -1.73
C ALA A 320 -13.91 -4.06 -2.49
N LEU A 321 -13.70 -4.15 -3.81
CA LEU A 321 -14.31 -5.18 -4.64
C LEU A 321 -13.87 -6.59 -4.20
N GLY A 322 -12.58 -6.79 -3.92
CA GLY A 322 -12.05 -8.08 -3.48
C GLY A 322 -12.65 -8.53 -2.15
N LEU A 323 -12.76 -7.67 -1.16
CA LEU A 323 -13.42 -7.97 0.13
C LEU A 323 -14.91 -8.26 -0.07
N HIS A 324 -15.59 -7.50 -0.93
CA HIS A 324 -17.01 -7.71 -1.24
C HIS A 324 -17.25 -9.06 -1.92
N LEU A 325 -16.51 -9.38 -2.99
CA LEU A 325 -16.63 -10.65 -3.72
C LEU A 325 -16.30 -11.88 -2.86
N ALA A 326 -15.36 -11.72 -1.94
CA ALA A 326 -15.02 -12.76 -0.95
C ALA A 326 -16.09 -12.95 0.13
N GLY A 327 -17.18 -12.16 0.12
CA GLY A 327 -18.20 -12.20 1.15
C GLY A 327 -17.73 -11.76 2.54
N SER A 328 -16.61 -11.05 2.62
CA SER A 328 -16.06 -10.53 3.86
C SER A 328 -16.98 -9.48 4.48
N ARG A 329 -17.06 -9.46 5.82
CA ARG A 329 -17.71 -8.37 6.58
C ARG A 329 -16.78 -7.20 6.86
N THR A 330 -15.52 -7.33 6.48
CA THR A 330 -14.54 -6.26 6.65
C THR A 330 -14.91 -5.05 5.82
N LEU A 331 -14.99 -3.89 6.48
CA LEU A 331 -15.30 -2.63 5.83
C LEU A 331 -14.02 -2.02 5.26
N ALA A 332 -14.03 -1.65 4.00
CA ALA A 332 -12.98 -0.82 3.42
C ALA A 332 -13.23 0.65 3.77
N ARG A 333 -12.24 1.34 4.37
CA ARG A 333 -12.33 2.76 4.70
C ARG A 333 -11.12 3.50 4.14
N ALA A 334 -11.34 4.26 3.06
CA ALA A 334 -10.31 4.98 2.35
C ALA A 334 -10.25 6.45 2.77
N TYR A 335 -9.06 6.93 3.08
CA TYR A 335 -8.80 8.33 3.42
C TYR A 335 -8.24 9.03 2.18
N CYS A 336 -9.02 9.94 1.57
CA CYS A 336 -8.60 10.64 0.37
C CYS A 336 -7.70 11.83 0.70
N VAL A 337 -6.54 11.89 0.03
CA VAL A 337 -5.45 12.83 0.36
C VAL A 337 -5.22 13.93 -0.68
N CYS A 338 -6.02 13.96 -1.76
CA CYS A 338 -5.87 14.96 -2.84
C CYS A 338 -7.18 15.66 -3.19
N ASP A 339 -8.21 14.92 -3.59
CA ASP A 339 -9.50 15.43 -4.01
C ASP A 339 -10.57 15.24 -2.92
N ASP A 340 -11.83 15.40 -3.23
CA ASP A 340 -12.93 15.20 -2.30
C ASP A 340 -13.51 13.76 -2.36
N PRO A 341 -14.29 13.33 -1.36
CA PRO A 341 -14.88 12.00 -1.33
C PRO A 341 -15.78 11.69 -2.52
N ARG A 342 -16.51 12.68 -3.09
CA ARG A 342 -17.41 12.49 -4.23
C ARG A 342 -16.61 12.06 -5.46
N TYR A 343 -15.54 12.81 -5.76
CA TYR A 343 -14.61 12.46 -6.85
C TYR A 343 -14.09 11.02 -6.70
N PHE A 344 -13.71 10.61 -5.47
CA PHE A 344 -13.20 9.26 -5.25
C PHE A 344 -14.27 8.18 -5.38
N TYR A 345 -15.51 8.43 -4.98
CA TYR A 345 -16.60 7.48 -5.23
C TYR A 345 -16.81 7.27 -6.73
N ASP A 346 -16.76 8.33 -7.52
CA ASP A 346 -16.95 8.27 -8.96
C ASP A 346 -15.78 7.51 -9.64
N GLU A 347 -14.52 7.78 -9.26
CA GLU A 347 -13.35 7.06 -9.77
C GLU A 347 -13.29 5.60 -9.32
N ILE A 348 -13.67 5.30 -8.08
CA ILE A 348 -13.75 3.92 -7.60
C ILE A 348 -14.82 3.16 -8.38
N GLN A 349 -16.01 3.76 -8.59
CA GLN A 349 -17.08 3.15 -9.37
C GLN A 349 -16.62 2.84 -10.79
N LYS A 350 -15.98 3.78 -11.47
CA LYS A 350 -15.39 3.56 -12.79
C LYS A 350 -14.50 2.33 -12.84
N HIS A 351 -13.58 2.18 -11.89
CA HIS A 351 -12.70 1.01 -11.84
C HIS A 351 -13.42 -0.28 -11.46
N VAL A 352 -14.45 -0.22 -10.62
CA VAL A 352 -15.30 -1.37 -10.29
C VAL A 352 -16.08 -1.82 -11.53
N ASP A 353 -16.66 -0.86 -12.27
CA ASP A 353 -17.38 -1.14 -13.52
C ASP A 353 -16.45 -1.79 -14.56
N GLU A 354 -15.27 -1.23 -14.76
CA GLU A 354 -14.23 -1.79 -15.65
C GLU A 354 -13.85 -3.23 -15.27
N LEU A 355 -13.63 -3.50 -13.97
CA LEU A 355 -13.31 -4.84 -13.46
C LEU A 355 -14.46 -5.83 -13.66
N CYS A 356 -15.69 -5.36 -13.59
CA CYS A 356 -16.90 -6.16 -13.79
C CYS A 356 -17.37 -6.21 -15.27
N GLY A 357 -16.59 -5.65 -16.21
CA GLY A 357 -16.90 -5.69 -17.63
C GLY A 357 -17.97 -4.68 -18.10
N GLY A 358 -18.13 -3.57 -17.38
CA GLY A 358 -19.06 -2.50 -17.75
C GLY A 358 -20.54 -2.89 -17.64
N GLY A 359 -20.88 -3.98 -16.96
CA GLY A 359 -22.27 -4.43 -16.78
C GLY A 359 -22.95 -5.02 -18.04
N HIS A 360 -22.18 -5.30 -19.09
CA HIS A 360 -22.71 -5.72 -20.39
C HIS A 360 -22.38 -7.19 -20.76
N GLY A 361 -22.03 -8.03 -19.77
CA GLY A 361 -21.76 -9.45 -19.99
C GLY A 361 -23.01 -10.31 -19.67
N ASP A 362 -23.46 -11.13 -20.65
CA ASP A 362 -24.54 -12.08 -20.43
C ASP A 362 -24.23 -13.02 -19.23
N GLY A 363 -25.00 -12.88 -18.16
CA GLY A 363 -24.94 -13.76 -16.99
C GLY A 363 -24.02 -13.34 -15.84
N LEU A 364 -23.37 -12.17 -15.89
CA LEU A 364 -22.65 -11.62 -14.76
C LEU A 364 -23.59 -10.75 -13.88
N PRO A 365 -23.45 -10.77 -12.55
CA PRO A 365 -24.18 -9.84 -11.70
C PRO A 365 -23.74 -8.41 -12.01
N PRO A 366 -24.61 -7.42 -11.84
CA PRO A 366 -24.23 -6.03 -12.02
C PRO A 366 -23.11 -5.64 -11.06
N PRO A 367 -22.22 -4.70 -11.45
CA PRO A 367 -21.19 -4.20 -10.56
C PRO A 367 -21.83 -3.63 -9.28
N PRO A 368 -21.22 -3.88 -8.10
CA PRO A 368 -21.71 -3.28 -6.87
C PRO A 368 -21.54 -1.76 -6.89
N CYS A 369 -22.43 -1.02 -6.24
CA CYS A 369 -22.24 0.40 -6.03
C CYS A 369 -21.04 0.66 -5.12
N ALA A 370 -20.15 1.56 -5.49
CA ALA A 370 -18.97 1.90 -4.69
C ALA A 370 -19.36 2.33 -3.27
N ARG A 371 -20.47 3.06 -3.11
CA ARG A 371 -20.96 3.50 -1.78
C ARG A 371 -21.41 2.36 -0.86
N ASP A 372 -21.70 1.19 -1.42
CA ASP A 372 -22.11 0.02 -0.65
C ASP A 372 -20.91 -0.83 -0.18
N ILE A 373 -19.76 -0.69 -0.83
CA ILE A 373 -18.59 -1.55 -0.58
C ILE A 373 -17.40 -0.82 0.05
N ILE A 374 -17.41 0.51 0.07
CA ILE A 374 -16.33 1.32 0.66
C ILE A 374 -16.86 2.61 1.26
N SER A 375 -16.25 3.06 2.37
CA SER A 375 -16.42 4.40 2.91
C SER A 375 -15.22 5.26 2.54
N VAL A 376 -15.47 6.48 2.05
CA VAL A 376 -14.41 7.44 1.68
C VAL A 376 -14.47 8.66 2.59
N VAL A 377 -13.36 8.98 3.23
CA VAL A 377 -13.22 10.03 4.23
C VAL A 377 -12.22 11.08 3.74
N GLN A 378 -12.53 12.37 3.97
CA GLN A 378 -11.63 13.45 3.63
C GLN A 378 -10.42 13.53 4.57
N ALA A 379 -9.20 13.43 4.00
CA ALA A 379 -7.95 13.55 4.73
C ALA A 379 -6.92 14.46 4.03
N ARG A 380 -7.35 15.27 3.06
CA ARG A 380 -6.47 16.14 2.26
C ARG A 380 -5.69 17.18 3.09
N GLY A 381 -6.26 17.62 4.21
CA GLY A 381 -5.69 18.73 4.98
C GLY A 381 -5.62 20.00 4.15
N SER A 382 -4.47 20.67 4.12
CA SER A 382 -4.26 21.91 3.35
C SER A 382 -4.13 21.70 1.83
N GLY A 383 -3.98 20.44 1.38
CA GLY A 383 -3.86 20.11 -0.04
C GLY A 383 -2.97 18.90 -0.29
N TYR A 384 -2.97 18.42 -1.54
CA TYR A 384 -2.10 17.32 -1.96
C TYR A 384 -0.62 17.71 -1.81
N ALA A 385 0.14 16.89 -1.10
CA ALA A 385 1.57 17.09 -0.81
C ALA A 385 1.89 18.43 -0.09
N ILE A 386 0.89 19.03 0.58
CA ILE A 386 1.08 20.19 1.45
C ILE A 386 0.82 19.73 2.88
N SER A 387 1.86 19.68 3.69
CA SER A 387 1.76 19.23 5.07
C SER A 387 1.59 20.41 6.03
N ARG A 388 0.76 20.21 7.06
CA ARG A 388 0.66 21.16 8.17
C ARG A 388 1.65 20.78 9.27
N PRO A 389 2.12 21.74 10.10
CA PRO A 389 3.05 21.43 11.19
C PRO A 389 2.55 20.35 12.16
N GLU A 390 1.26 20.31 12.45
CA GLU A 390 0.66 19.27 13.29
C GLU A 390 0.66 17.89 12.62
N GLU A 391 0.56 17.82 11.30
CA GLU A 391 0.69 16.55 10.54
C GLU A 391 2.12 16.02 10.66
N LEU A 392 3.12 16.89 10.54
CA LEU A 392 4.53 16.51 10.66
C LEU A 392 4.93 16.12 12.09
N ARG A 393 4.38 16.81 13.11
CA ARG A 393 4.55 16.40 14.53
C ARG A 393 3.93 15.01 14.78
N PHE A 394 2.76 14.76 14.20
CA PHE A 394 2.11 13.45 14.29
C PHE A 394 2.97 12.34 13.68
N LEU A 395 3.58 12.55 12.50
CA LEU A 395 4.52 11.58 11.91
C LEU A 395 5.65 11.22 12.88
N ARG A 396 6.25 12.22 13.52
CA ARG A 396 7.29 12.03 14.53
C ARG A 396 6.77 11.20 15.71
N SER A 397 5.60 11.54 16.24
CA SER A 397 5.02 10.82 17.38
C SER A 397 4.79 9.35 17.04
N VAL A 398 4.20 9.04 15.88
CA VAL A 398 4.02 7.64 15.42
C VAL A 398 5.36 6.93 15.29
N ALA A 399 6.35 7.57 14.67
CA ALA A 399 7.67 6.98 14.47
C ALA A 399 8.38 6.67 15.80
N SER A 400 8.38 7.63 16.74
CA SER A 400 9.05 7.48 18.04
C SER A 400 8.37 6.46 18.94
N SER A 401 7.04 6.31 18.86
CA SER A 401 6.27 5.42 19.71
C SER A 401 6.16 3.99 19.16
N SER A 402 6.11 3.82 17.84
CA SER A 402 5.85 2.50 17.23
C SER A 402 6.99 1.95 16.36
N GLY A 403 7.99 2.78 16.04
CA GLY A 403 9.05 2.43 15.08
C GLY A 403 8.59 2.37 13.62
N VAL A 404 7.34 2.76 13.30
CA VAL A 404 6.80 2.77 11.94
C VAL A 404 6.91 4.18 11.36
N LEU A 405 7.55 4.28 10.19
CA LEU A 405 7.69 5.55 9.46
C LEU A 405 6.54 5.72 8.47
N LEU A 406 5.77 6.79 8.61
CA LEU A 406 4.73 7.19 7.68
C LEU A 406 5.25 8.32 6.76
N ASP A 407 4.75 8.38 5.53
CA ASP A 407 5.08 9.46 4.60
C ASP A 407 4.17 10.69 4.80
N PRO A 408 4.63 11.91 4.49
CA PRO A 408 3.84 13.13 4.72
C PRO A 408 2.71 13.34 3.72
N VAL A 409 2.70 12.61 2.60
CA VAL A 409 1.74 12.85 1.49
C VAL A 409 0.51 11.96 1.59
N TYR A 410 0.69 10.67 1.90
CA TYR A 410 -0.36 9.65 1.88
C TYR A 410 -0.64 9.07 3.26
N THR A 411 0.25 8.21 3.76
CA THR A 411 -0.01 7.39 4.95
C THR A 411 -0.10 8.23 6.22
N GLY A 412 0.67 9.30 6.32
CA GLY A 412 0.63 10.21 7.46
C GLY A 412 -0.69 10.98 7.56
N LYS A 413 -1.18 11.52 6.42
CA LYS A 413 -2.48 12.20 6.39
C LYS A 413 -3.62 11.25 6.71
N ALA A 414 -3.61 10.05 6.09
CA ALA A 414 -4.62 9.02 6.33
C ALA A 414 -4.63 8.55 7.78
N ALA A 415 -3.46 8.24 8.35
CA ALA A 415 -3.34 7.79 9.75
C ALA A 415 -3.77 8.88 10.74
N LYS A 416 -3.40 10.15 10.49
CA LYS A 416 -3.83 11.26 11.33
C LYS A 416 -5.35 11.40 11.35
N ALA A 417 -6.00 11.45 10.19
CA ALA A 417 -7.44 11.52 10.09
C ALA A 417 -8.13 10.31 10.76
N PHE A 418 -7.61 9.13 10.56
CA PHE A 418 -8.08 7.90 11.19
C PHE A 418 -7.98 7.94 12.72
N PHE A 419 -6.86 8.41 13.28
CA PHE A 419 -6.71 8.50 14.73
C PHE A 419 -7.58 9.63 15.35
N GLU A 420 -7.81 10.70 14.62
CA GLU A 420 -8.75 11.75 15.03
C GLU A 420 -10.20 11.21 15.11
N GLU A 421 -10.63 10.38 14.18
CA GLU A 421 -11.93 9.71 14.23
C GLU A 421 -12.05 8.77 15.44
N ILE A 422 -11.01 7.98 15.75
CA ILE A 422 -11.02 7.10 16.93
C ILE A 422 -11.14 7.94 18.20
N ALA A 423 -10.36 9.01 18.33
CA ALA A 423 -10.37 9.89 19.49
C ALA A 423 -11.75 10.56 19.67
N ALA A 424 -12.37 11.03 18.59
CA ALA A 424 -13.71 11.62 18.60
C ALA A 424 -14.78 10.60 19.05
N SER A 425 -14.70 9.35 18.58
CA SER A 425 -15.60 8.27 18.98
C SER A 425 -15.57 7.97 20.48
N GLY A 426 -14.43 8.20 21.15
CA GLY A 426 -14.30 8.09 22.61
C GLY A 426 -14.87 9.28 23.39
N ALA A 427 -14.88 10.47 22.79
CA ALA A 427 -15.30 11.72 23.45
C ALA A 427 -16.83 11.88 23.50
N GLU A 428 -17.56 11.50 22.46
CA GLU A 428 -19.02 11.65 22.37
C GLU A 428 -19.80 10.75 23.36
N ALA A 429 -19.17 9.71 23.89
CA ALA A 429 -19.73 8.91 24.98
C ALA A 429 -19.97 9.73 26.28
N LYS A 430 -19.49 10.98 26.35
CA LYS A 430 -19.62 11.90 27.51
C LYS A 430 -20.73 12.96 27.36
N GLY A 431 -21.62 12.84 26.35
CA GLY A 431 -22.85 13.65 26.25
C GLY A 431 -22.67 15.06 25.64
N GLY A 432 -21.72 15.24 24.71
CA GLY A 432 -21.59 16.45 23.91
C GLY A 432 -22.45 16.41 22.65
N GLU A 433 -23.25 17.44 22.39
CA GLU A 433 -23.96 17.65 21.13
C GLU A 433 -22.95 17.70 19.96
N SER A 434 -23.21 16.97 18.88
CA SER A 434 -22.36 16.92 17.69
C SER A 434 -22.34 18.25 16.97
N ASP A 435 -21.23 18.95 16.99
CA ASP A 435 -20.96 20.07 16.07
C ASP A 435 -20.85 19.51 14.65
N SER A 436 -21.87 19.74 13.85
CA SER A 436 -22.10 19.21 12.51
C SER A 436 -21.10 19.76 11.49
N LYS A 437 -19.92 19.16 11.41
CA LYS A 437 -19.09 19.16 10.19
C LYS A 437 -19.42 17.89 9.40
N GLY A 438 -20.50 17.91 8.65
CA GLY A 438 -20.91 17.05 7.52
C GLY A 438 -20.30 15.66 7.27
N GLY A 439 -19.72 14.97 8.26
CA GLY A 439 -19.13 13.65 8.16
C GLY A 439 -20.02 12.64 8.91
N GLU A 440 -20.32 11.53 8.26
CA GLU A 440 -21.06 10.43 8.87
C GLU A 440 -20.27 9.87 10.07
N TYR A 441 -20.87 9.90 11.27
CA TYR A 441 -20.28 9.36 12.49
C TYR A 441 -19.98 7.88 12.33
N PHE A 442 -18.75 7.47 12.63
CA PHE A 442 -18.34 6.07 12.61
C PHE A 442 -17.92 5.62 14.00
N ASP A 443 -18.63 4.64 14.55
CA ASP A 443 -18.32 4.08 15.87
C ASP A 443 -17.15 3.12 15.82
N TRP A 444 -16.01 3.51 16.40
CA TRP A 444 -14.77 2.73 16.46
C TRP A 444 -14.69 1.79 17.66
N ARG A 445 -15.59 1.87 18.63
CA ARG A 445 -15.52 1.10 19.88
C ARG A 445 -15.58 -0.39 19.63
N GLY A 446 -14.61 -1.13 20.18
CA GLY A 446 -14.50 -2.58 20.08
C GLY A 446 -14.19 -3.08 18.66
N LYS A 447 -13.85 -2.21 17.70
CA LYS A 447 -13.51 -2.63 16.35
C LYS A 447 -12.07 -3.15 16.28
N LYS A 448 -11.86 -4.11 15.37
CA LYS A 448 -10.53 -4.56 14.93
C LYS A 448 -10.17 -3.83 13.65
N VAL A 449 -9.05 -3.15 13.66
CA VAL A 449 -8.63 -2.32 12.53
C VAL A 449 -7.30 -2.79 11.99
N LEU A 450 -7.26 -2.96 10.68
CA LEU A 450 -6.05 -3.18 9.91
C LEU A 450 -5.71 -1.91 9.15
N PHE A 451 -4.68 -1.18 9.58
CA PHE A 451 -4.15 -0.08 8.78
C PHE A 451 -3.25 -0.63 7.68
N LEU A 452 -3.59 -0.38 6.42
CA LEU A 452 -2.76 -0.74 5.28
C LEU A 452 -1.74 0.37 5.01
N HIS A 453 -0.50 0.11 5.37
CA HIS A 453 0.62 1.01 5.12
C HIS A 453 1.06 0.93 3.66
N THR A 454 0.59 1.87 2.84
CA THR A 454 0.79 1.87 1.38
C THR A 454 2.18 2.33 0.92
N GLY A 455 3.14 2.50 1.84
CA GLY A 455 4.51 2.91 1.52
C GLY A 455 4.70 4.42 1.53
N GLY A 456 5.67 4.92 0.75
CA GLY A 456 5.94 6.35 0.59
C GLY A 456 7.21 6.85 1.28
N ILE A 457 8.05 5.96 1.82
CA ILE A 457 9.24 6.31 2.61
C ILE A 457 10.16 7.33 1.93
N PHE A 458 10.33 7.25 0.60
CA PHE A 458 11.16 8.20 -0.13
C PHE A 458 10.58 9.62 -0.16
N GLY A 459 9.28 9.78 0.10
CA GLY A 459 8.66 11.09 0.32
C GLY A 459 9.18 11.82 1.54
N LEU A 460 9.59 11.10 2.60
CA LEU A 460 10.26 11.69 3.76
C LEU A 460 11.59 12.31 3.39
N TYR A 461 12.39 11.62 2.57
CA TYR A 461 13.68 12.15 2.11
C TYR A 461 13.53 13.34 1.16
N GLY A 462 12.44 13.38 0.38
CA GLY A 462 12.10 14.54 -0.46
C GLY A 462 11.61 15.78 0.32
N ALA A 463 11.13 15.59 1.55
CA ALA A 463 10.64 16.63 2.45
C ALA A 463 11.46 16.73 3.76
N ALA A 464 12.71 16.26 3.77
CA ALA A 464 13.50 16.08 4.98
C ALA A 464 13.66 17.38 5.81
N GLU A 465 13.95 18.51 5.17
CA GLU A 465 14.13 19.80 5.84
C GLU A 465 12.80 20.29 6.46
N GLU A 466 11.67 20.18 5.73
CA GLU A 466 10.34 20.55 6.21
C GLU A 466 9.93 19.69 7.40
N VAL A 467 10.14 18.37 7.29
CA VAL A 467 9.84 17.42 8.36
C VAL A 467 10.68 17.71 9.59
N ALA A 468 12.00 17.94 9.44
CA ALA A 468 12.89 18.23 10.55
C ALA A 468 12.51 19.55 11.26
N ALA A 469 12.29 20.62 10.49
CA ALA A 469 11.95 21.95 11.05
C ALA A 469 10.60 21.95 11.79
N SER A 470 9.58 21.33 11.19
CA SER A 470 8.20 21.38 11.71
C SER A 470 7.89 20.34 12.79
N SER A 471 8.65 19.24 12.83
CA SER A 471 8.43 18.17 13.81
C SER A 471 9.15 18.40 15.14
N GLY A 472 9.95 19.45 15.27
CA GLY A 472 10.73 19.75 16.48
C GLY A 472 11.93 18.81 16.70
N MET A 473 12.48 18.22 15.63
CA MET A 473 13.68 17.36 15.70
C MET A 473 14.99 18.13 15.74
N VAL A 474 14.99 19.40 15.32
CA VAL A 474 16.20 20.21 15.24
C VAL A 474 16.78 20.41 16.65
N GLY A 475 18.04 20.05 16.84
CA GLY A 475 18.77 20.21 18.11
C GLY A 475 18.47 19.14 19.17
N VAL A 476 17.66 18.14 18.88
CA VAL A 476 17.30 17.08 19.84
C VAL A 476 18.15 15.82 19.61
N GLY A 477 18.76 15.30 20.69
CA GLY A 477 19.40 13.98 20.69
C GLY A 477 20.75 13.88 20.00
N VAL A 478 21.40 15.00 19.70
CA VAL A 478 22.76 15.00 19.13
C VAL A 478 23.75 15.53 20.19
N GLU A 479 24.51 14.64 20.79
CA GLU A 479 25.55 14.95 21.76
C GLU A 479 26.91 14.39 21.31
N ALA A 480 27.99 15.11 21.61
CA ALA A 480 29.32 14.62 21.33
C ALA A 480 29.67 13.49 22.32
N PHE A 481 29.96 12.30 21.78
CA PHE A 481 30.50 11.23 22.61
C PHE A 481 31.92 11.58 23.06
N ARG A 482 32.08 11.98 24.34
CA ARG A 482 33.40 12.20 24.95
C ARG A 482 33.84 10.90 25.59
N LYS A 483 34.99 10.36 25.15
CA LYS A 483 35.68 9.32 25.94
C LYS A 483 35.96 9.88 27.33
N SER A 484 35.55 9.21 28.37
CA SER A 484 36.09 9.43 29.71
C SER A 484 37.61 9.28 29.68
N ALA A 485 38.33 10.30 30.12
CA ALA A 485 39.77 10.30 30.18
C ALA A 485 40.30 9.22 31.11
#